data_5b275e84d2eddbccc6a985e7a79f743f
#
_entry.id   5b275e84d2eddbccc6a985e7a79f743f
#
_cell.length_a   1.000
_cell.length_b   1.000
_cell.length_c   1.000
_cell.angle_alpha   90.00
_cell.angle_beta   90.00
_cell.angle_gamma   90.00
#
_symmetry.space_group_name_H-M   'P 1'
#
loop_
_entity.id
_entity.type
_entity.pdbx_description
1 polymer ?
#
loop_
_entity_poly.entity_id
_entity_poly.type
_entity_poly.pdbx_seq_one_letter_code
_entity_poly.pdbx_strand_id
1 'polypeptide(L)'
;VPPYETNFTRKFVNKISRIYTLGAKRTIGSKTQTKLYESLIPTKDVRMKHSERMTRLLGTIANRVFWKEDRFEYRPVYSFECYFDEDPFTPSAIIYPLLHNVYDVSDTMENQWAYWDKSTYKIIDTDGNPVKEEPNPYGVLPFVFTHREDQIDEFLVQGASDIVSCNEQVNIAMTEMQLGLRFNMFGQPWVNGINADQTMARAGSNEILDMGEEGSYNVTSPAGDVTGAIDNIRFQIELVALNNHLWVQWSEQGGEVPSGISLMIKDIERKEDYFDDIALWRLYEQDLYKVERAIAEYNGISLSEDFGVDFIEVEYPKTVQDQILKDEFDLKHHLITEAKIMARENKDLTVEQAQKVIDENKKVNEVNIPPPPVINQPPILEEQPANGV
;
A
#
# COMPACT_ATOMS: atom_id res chain seq x y z
N VAL A 1 11.96 17.77 -26.66
CA VAL A 1 11.36 16.51 -26.22
C VAL A 1 10.73 16.78 -24.86
N PRO A 2 9.45 16.48 -24.64
CA PRO A 2 8.86 16.61 -23.32
C PRO A 2 9.62 15.69 -22.34
N PRO A 3 9.78 16.10 -21.06
CA PRO A 3 10.44 15.26 -20.07
C PRO A 3 9.68 13.95 -19.91
N TYR A 4 10.40 12.88 -19.64
CA TYR A 4 9.78 11.60 -19.30
C TYR A 4 9.22 11.68 -17.88
N GLU A 5 7.97 11.29 -17.69
CA GLU A 5 7.33 11.29 -16.39
C GLU A 5 6.81 9.90 -16.06
N THR A 6 7.41 9.24 -15.08
CA THR A 6 6.88 8.04 -14.46
C THR A 6 6.72 8.27 -12.96
N ASN A 7 5.73 7.63 -12.36
CA ASN A 7 5.47 7.75 -10.92
C ASN A 7 5.47 6.38 -10.26
N PHE A 8 6.66 5.80 -10.11
CA PHE A 8 6.79 4.57 -9.35
C PHE A 8 6.82 4.81 -7.83
N THR A 9 7.08 6.05 -7.36
CA THR A 9 6.91 6.43 -5.95
C THR A 9 5.53 6.01 -5.46
N ARG A 10 4.47 6.37 -6.18
CA ARG A 10 3.09 5.95 -5.84
C ARG A 10 2.94 4.43 -5.75
N LYS A 11 3.57 3.69 -6.66
CA LYS A 11 3.52 2.22 -6.67
C LYS A 11 4.22 1.63 -5.46
N PHE A 12 5.40 2.15 -5.10
CA PHE A 12 6.17 1.70 -3.94
C PHE A 12 5.45 2.02 -2.64
N VAL A 13 5.05 3.28 -2.44
CA VAL A 13 4.28 3.70 -1.25
C VAL A 13 3.02 2.85 -1.06
N ASN A 14 2.28 2.57 -2.14
CA ASN A 14 1.11 1.69 -2.07
C ASN A 14 1.46 0.25 -1.69
N LYS A 15 2.67 -0.22 -1.99
CA LYS A 15 3.12 -1.58 -1.67
C LYS A 15 3.64 -1.73 -0.25
N ILE A 16 4.28 -0.70 0.29
CA ILE A 16 4.74 -0.70 1.69
C ILE A 16 3.59 -0.37 2.68
N SER A 17 2.52 0.32 2.21
CA SER A 17 1.34 0.66 3.03
C SER A 17 0.34 -0.50 3.02
N ARG A 18 0.29 -1.29 4.09
CA ARG A 18 -0.45 -2.55 4.14
C ARG A 18 -1.46 -2.68 5.26
N ILE A 19 -1.38 -1.83 6.29
CA ILE A 19 -2.17 -1.97 7.51
C ILE A 19 -3.67 -1.94 7.19
N TYR A 20 -4.11 -0.95 6.43
CA TYR A 20 -5.52 -0.82 6.03
C TYR A 20 -5.86 -1.49 4.69
N THR A 21 -5.09 -2.49 4.23
CA THR A 21 -5.36 -3.15 2.93
C THR A 21 -6.73 -3.79 2.89
N LEU A 22 -7.10 -4.52 3.94
CA LEU A 22 -8.41 -5.18 4.10
C LEU A 22 -9.30 -4.48 5.13
N GLY A 23 -8.84 -3.34 5.70
CA GLY A 23 -9.53 -2.60 6.73
C GLY A 23 -9.20 -3.08 8.15
N ALA A 24 -9.83 -2.44 9.14
CA ALA A 24 -9.64 -2.74 10.55
C ALA A 24 -10.97 -3.10 11.20
N LYS A 25 -10.94 -4.14 12.03
CA LYS A 25 -12.07 -4.54 12.88
C LYS A 25 -11.94 -3.84 14.21
N ARG A 26 -12.90 -2.98 14.54
CA ARG A 26 -12.93 -2.21 15.78
C ARG A 26 -14.06 -2.70 16.66
N THR A 27 -13.79 -2.81 17.95
CA THR A 27 -14.77 -3.23 18.95
C THR A 27 -14.77 -2.26 20.12
N ILE A 28 -15.96 -1.87 20.58
CA ILE A 28 -16.09 -1.02 21.76
C ILE A 28 -17.12 -1.62 22.72
N GLY A 29 -16.75 -1.77 23.99
CA GLY A 29 -17.64 -2.24 25.05
C GLY A 29 -18.55 -3.39 24.62
N SER A 30 -19.83 -3.12 24.39
CA SER A 30 -20.84 -4.12 23.98
C SER A 30 -21.04 -4.20 22.47
N LYS A 31 -21.65 -5.28 21.98
CA LYS A 31 -22.03 -5.44 20.56
C LYS A 31 -22.93 -4.30 20.05
N THR A 32 -23.78 -3.74 20.89
CA THR A 32 -24.65 -2.61 20.53
C THR A 32 -23.83 -1.33 20.35
N GLN A 33 -22.89 -1.07 21.24
CA GLN A 33 -21.97 0.05 21.16
C GLN A 33 -21.08 -0.07 19.92
N THR A 34 -20.56 -1.25 19.62
CA THR A 34 -19.76 -1.52 18.41
C THR A 34 -20.55 -1.19 17.14
N LYS A 35 -21.80 -1.65 17.03
CA LYS A 35 -22.65 -1.33 15.86
C LYS A 35 -22.95 0.17 15.74
N LEU A 36 -23.19 0.85 16.87
CA LEU A 36 -23.36 2.30 16.88
C LEU A 36 -22.10 2.98 16.34
N TYR A 37 -20.94 2.63 16.87
CA TYR A 37 -19.68 3.21 16.44
C TYR A 37 -19.39 2.94 14.95
N GLU A 38 -19.61 1.72 14.46
CA GLU A 38 -19.47 1.38 13.03
C GLU A 38 -20.33 2.28 12.14
N SER A 39 -21.53 2.64 12.58
CA SER A 39 -22.40 3.55 11.84
C SER A 39 -21.88 5.01 11.79
N LEU A 40 -21.06 5.40 12.78
CA LEU A 40 -20.47 6.74 12.86
C LEU A 40 -19.18 6.89 12.05
N ILE A 41 -18.54 5.78 11.66
CA ILE A 41 -17.23 5.76 10.98
C ILE A 41 -17.23 5.13 9.57
N PRO A 42 -18.24 5.34 8.72
CA PRO A 42 -18.36 4.60 7.46
C PRO A 42 -17.20 4.82 6.49
N THR A 43 -16.49 5.94 6.61
CA THR A 43 -15.38 6.32 5.72
C THR A 43 -14.00 6.11 6.33
N LYS A 44 -13.92 5.70 7.61
CA LYS A 44 -12.65 5.67 8.37
C LYS A 44 -11.58 4.83 7.70
N ASP A 45 -11.87 3.59 7.30
CA ASP A 45 -10.87 2.72 6.68
C ASP A 45 -10.29 3.29 5.38
N VAL A 46 -11.14 3.89 4.54
CA VAL A 46 -10.69 4.52 3.29
C VAL A 46 -9.79 5.72 3.58
N ARG A 47 -10.16 6.54 4.57
CA ARG A 47 -9.38 7.71 4.98
C ARG A 47 -8.08 7.31 5.64
N MET A 48 -8.11 6.34 6.55
CA MET A 48 -6.90 5.85 7.23
C MET A 48 -5.95 5.13 6.28
N LYS A 49 -6.46 4.40 5.30
CA LYS A 49 -5.62 3.85 4.22
C LYS A 49 -4.88 4.93 3.42
N HIS A 50 -5.54 6.06 3.17
CA HIS A 50 -4.87 7.20 2.54
C HIS A 50 -3.86 7.85 3.49
N SER A 51 -4.23 8.03 4.76
CA SER A 51 -3.34 8.57 5.80
C SER A 51 -2.09 7.69 5.97
N GLU A 52 -2.22 6.37 6.00
CA GLU A 52 -1.08 5.43 6.04
C GLU A 52 -0.09 5.70 4.89
N ARG A 53 -0.59 5.81 3.67
CA ARG A 53 0.23 6.09 2.49
C ARG A 53 0.96 7.44 2.58
N MET A 54 0.25 8.46 3.05
CA MET A 54 0.86 9.79 3.22
C MET A 54 1.85 9.82 4.38
N THR A 55 1.58 9.11 5.48
CA THR A 55 2.53 8.92 6.57
C THR A 55 3.81 8.24 6.08
N ARG A 56 3.70 7.18 5.28
CA ARG A 56 4.87 6.51 4.68
C ARG A 56 5.66 7.43 3.75
N LEU A 57 4.97 8.24 2.97
CA LEU A 57 5.60 9.16 2.03
C LEU A 57 6.26 10.36 2.71
N LEU A 58 5.55 10.99 3.66
CA LEU A 58 5.95 12.27 4.25
C LEU A 58 6.66 12.13 5.60
N GLY A 59 6.57 10.96 6.23
CA GLY A 59 7.15 10.68 7.54
C GLY A 59 6.20 10.96 8.70
N THR A 60 5.67 12.15 8.78
CA THR A 60 4.69 12.57 9.80
C THR A 60 3.55 13.33 9.15
N ILE A 61 2.31 12.98 9.50
CA ILE A 61 1.12 13.75 9.13
C ILE A 61 0.20 13.95 10.33
N ALA A 62 -0.62 14.99 10.29
CA ALA A 62 -1.66 15.24 11.28
C ALA A 62 -3.04 14.84 10.71
N ASN A 63 -3.75 13.96 11.40
CA ASN A 63 -5.11 13.53 11.03
C ASN A 63 -6.12 14.30 11.86
N ARG A 64 -6.81 15.28 11.23
CA ARG A 64 -7.88 16.01 11.86
C ARG A 64 -9.14 15.16 11.91
N VAL A 65 -9.74 15.03 13.10
CA VAL A 65 -11.05 14.43 13.31
C VAL A 65 -12.08 15.53 13.48
N PHE A 66 -13.23 15.44 12.81
CA PHE A 66 -14.31 16.40 12.96
C PHE A 66 -15.68 15.74 12.73
N TRP A 67 -16.72 16.41 13.23
CA TRP A 67 -18.10 15.95 13.12
C TRP A 67 -18.79 16.62 11.94
N LYS A 68 -19.43 15.82 11.09
CA LYS A 68 -20.20 16.32 9.96
C LYS A 68 -21.34 15.34 9.61
N GLU A 69 -22.57 15.83 9.45
CA GLU A 69 -23.70 15.01 9.00
C GLU A 69 -23.92 13.77 9.89
N ASP A 70 -23.87 13.96 11.22
CA ASP A 70 -24.04 12.93 12.24
C ASP A 70 -23.04 11.76 12.17
N ARG A 71 -21.82 12.02 11.68
CA ARG A 71 -20.73 11.05 11.61
C ARG A 71 -19.35 11.70 11.75
N PHE A 72 -18.37 10.86 12.00
CA PHE A 72 -16.97 11.28 11.96
C PHE A 72 -16.44 11.39 10.54
N GLU A 73 -15.69 12.45 10.28
CA GLU A 73 -14.90 12.64 9.07
C GLU A 73 -13.43 12.88 9.46
N TYR A 74 -12.54 12.44 8.58
CA TYR A 74 -11.09 12.49 8.80
C TYR A 74 -10.45 13.26 7.65
N ARG A 75 -9.60 14.23 7.99
CA ARG A 75 -8.87 15.00 7.00
C ARG A 75 -7.39 15.01 7.36
N PRO A 76 -6.52 14.42 6.54
CA PRO A 76 -5.08 14.53 6.73
C PRO A 76 -4.61 15.96 6.42
N VAL A 77 -3.68 16.44 7.22
CA VAL A 77 -2.97 17.70 7.06
C VAL A 77 -1.50 17.36 6.88
N TYR A 78 -0.92 17.83 5.78
CA TYR A 78 0.43 17.45 5.34
C TYR A 78 1.49 18.50 5.65
N SER A 79 1.09 19.77 5.69
CA SER A 79 1.98 20.88 5.99
C SER A 79 1.45 21.57 7.24
N PHE A 80 2.21 21.51 8.31
CA PHE A 80 1.81 22.06 9.60
C PHE A 80 3.05 22.31 10.46
N GLU A 81 2.87 23.13 11.48
CA GLU A 81 3.81 23.32 12.58
C GLU A 81 3.12 23.00 13.89
N CYS A 82 3.87 22.49 14.86
CA CYS A 82 3.38 22.15 16.18
C CYS A 82 4.05 23.01 17.25
N TYR A 83 3.30 23.31 18.28
CA TYR A 83 3.80 23.91 19.51
C TYR A 83 3.80 22.86 20.59
N PHE A 84 4.83 22.89 21.44
CA PHE A 84 5.06 21.94 22.52
C PHE A 84 5.19 22.69 23.82
N ASP A 85 4.63 22.16 24.89
CA ASP A 85 4.80 22.70 26.22
C ASP A 85 6.02 22.03 26.91
N GLU A 86 5.79 21.11 27.85
CA GLU A 86 6.85 20.41 28.60
C GLU A 86 7.36 19.17 27.88
N ASP A 87 6.49 18.46 27.13
CA ASP A 87 6.81 17.24 26.42
C ASP A 87 7.06 17.54 24.94
N PRO A 88 8.29 17.31 24.41
CA PRO A 88 8.63 17.58 23.03
C PRO A 88 7.98 16.63 22.02
N PHE A 89 7.30 15.57 22.49
CA PHE A 89 6.62 14.58 21.64
C PHE A 89 5.11 14.72 21.63
N THR A 90 4.53 15.51 22.54
CA THR A 90 3.08 15.72 22.62
C THR A 90 2.73 17.16 22.26
N PRO A 91 2.26 17.44 21.04
CA PRO A 91 1.88 18.78 20.65
C PRO A 91 0.73 19.34 21.49
N SER A 92 0.91 20.56 21.98
CA SER A 92 -0.13 21.33 22.68
C SER A 92 -1.01 22.12 21.73
N ALA A 93 -0.45 22.54 20.58
CA ALA A 93 -1.19 23.23 19.52
C ALA A 93 -0.61 22.90 18.14
N ILE A 94 -1.42 23.14 17.11
CA ILE A 94 -1.06 22.97 15.70
C ILE A 94 -1.50 24.19 14.89
N ILE A 95 -0.65 24.59 13.94
CA ILE A 95 -0.96 25.58 12.93
C ILE A 95 -0.74 25.01 11.54
N TYR A 96 -1.66 25.27 10.61
CA TYR A 96 -1.55 24.81 9.24
C TYR A 96 -2.24 25.77 8.25
N PRO A 97 -1.75 25.86 6.99
CA PRO A 97 -2.34 26.74 5.98
C PRO A 97 -3.73 26.28 5.58
N LEU A 98 -4.66 27.24 5.48
CA LEU A 98 -5.94 27.02 4.84
C LEU A 98 -5.75 27.16 3.34
N LEU A 99 -5.80 26.01 2.63
CA LEU A 99 -5.73 25.99 1.17
C LEU A 99 -7.06 26.46 0.60
N HIS A 100 -7.10 27.68 0.11
CA HIS A 100 -8.18 28.16 -0.76
C HIS A 100 -8.00 27.57 -2.16
N ASN A 101 -9.07 27.62 -2.96
CA ASN A 101 -9.10 26.94 -4.25
C ASN A 101 -7.98 27.45 -5.18
N VAL A 102 -6.93 26.68 -5.38
CA VAL A 102 -5.73 27.04 -6.18
C VAL A 102 -6.08 27.35 -7.64
N TYR A 103 -7.28 26.98 -8.09
CA TYR A 103 -7.75 27.19 -9.47
C TYR A 103 -8.51 28.51 -9.68
N ASP A 104 -8.81 29.25 -8.63
CA ASP A 104 -9.45 30.55 -8.75
C ASP A 104 -8.40 31.66 -8.74
N VAL A 105 -7.93 32.02 -9.93
CA VAL A 105 -6.91 33.07 -10.15
C VAL A 105 -7.44 34.45 -9.77
N SER A 106 -8.73 34.59 -9.57
CA SER A 106 -9.40 35.84 -9.14
C SER A 106 -9.49 35.98 -7.62
N ASP A 107 -9.14 34.91 -6.89
CA ASP A 107 -9.21 34.90 -5.44
C ASP A 107 -8.04 35.69 -4.85
N THR A 108 -8.32 36.93 -4.50
CA THR A 108 -7.44 37.83 -3.73
C THR A 108 -7.45 37.48 -2.24
N MET A 109 -7.89 36.28 -1.86
CA MET A 109 -7.90 35.85 -0.47
C MET A 109 -6.46 35.81 0.07
N GLU A 110 -6.23 36.62 1.07
CA GLU A 110 -5.00 36.58 1.86
C GLU A 110 -4.76 35.20 2.37
N ASN A 111 -3.50 34.75 2.33
CA ASN A 111 -3.12 33.47 2.91
C ASN A 111 -3.56 33.45 4.38
N GLN A 112 -4.27 32.44 4.76
CA GLN A 112 -4.78 32.24 6.11
C GLN A 112 -4.29 30.91 6.68
N TRP A 113 -4.15 30.88 7.99
CA TRP A 113 -3.77 29.67 8.73
C TRP A 113 -4.80 29.35 9.80
N ALA A 114 -5.03 28.08 10.01
CA ALA A 114 -5.83 27.59 11.11
C ALA A 114 -4.90 27.22 12.28
N TYR A 115 -5.17 27.80 13.43
CA TYR A 115 -4.53 27.46 14.69
C TYR A 115 -5.52 26.72 15.58
N TRP A 116 -5.08 25.62 16.20
CA TRP A 116 -5.87 24.84 17.14
C TRP A 116 -5.04 24.53 18.39
N ASP A 117 -5.64 24.71 19.53
CA ASP A 117 -5.22 24.13 20.81
C ASP A 117 -6.38 23.44 21.51
N LYS A 118 -6.20 22.99 22.77
CA LYS A 118 -7.26 22.31 23.54
C LYS A 118 -8.47 23.18 23.84
N SER A 119 -8.29 24.50 23.87
CA SER A 119 -9.29 25.48 24.29
C SER A 119 -9.80 26.36 23.16
N THR A 120 -9.01 26.57 22.12
CA THR A 120 -9.25 27.64 21.13
C THR A 120 -9.03 27.15 19.70
N TYR A 121 -9.84 27.68 18.81
CA TYR A 121 -9.68 27.65 17.36
C TYR A 121 -9.56 29.05 16.82
N LYS A 122 -8.53 29.34 16.02
CA LYS A 122 -8.34 30.65 15.39
C LYS A 122 -8.04 30.49 13.91
N ILE A 123 -8.51 31.46 13.14
CA ILE A 123 -8.00 31.71 11.78
C ILE A 123 -7.17 32.98 11.87
N ILE A 124 -5.93 32.92 11.43
CA ILE A 124 -4.97 34.03 11.45
C ILE A 124 -4.55 34.39 10.04
N ASP A 125 -4.28 35.68 9.82
CA ASP A 125 -3.75 36.23 8.58
C ASP A 125 -2.22 36.12 8.49
N THR A 126 -1.64 36.67 7.42
CA THR A 126 -0.19 36.72 7.18
C THR A 126 0.57 37.52 8.23
N ASP A 127 -0.08 38.47 8.88
CA ASP A 127 0.52 39.33 9.91
C ASP A 127 0.37 38.76 11.32
N GLY A 128 -0.28 37.57 11.44
CA GLY A 128 -0.54 36.91 12.71
C GLY A 128 -1.77 37.42 13.46
N ASN A 129 -2.58 38.29 12.85
CA ASN A 129 -3.77 38.81 13.50
C ASN A 129 -4.93 37.80 13.37
N PRO A 130 -5.74 37.63 14.43
CA PRO A 130 -6.88 36.74 14.38
C PRO A 130 -8.00 37.36 13.51
N VAL A 131 -8.32 36.69 12.40
CA VAL A 131 -9.47 36.96 11.53
C VAL A 131 -10.75 36.40 12.15
N LYS A 132 -10.63 35.23 12.80
CA LYS A 132 -11.70 34.55 13.50
C LYS A 132 -11.15 33.87 14.74
N GLU A 133 -11.87 33.91 15.84
CA GLU A 133 -11.54 33.20 17.07
C GLU A 133 -12.80 32.58 17.66
N GLU A 134 -12.75 31.29 17.96
CA GLU A 134 -13.85 30.53 18.55
C GLU A 134 -13.29 29.58 19.62
N PRO A 135 -14.05 29.24 20.65
CA PRO A 135 -13.64 28.21 21.60
C PRO A 135 -13.59 26.84 20.91
N ASN A 136 -12.60 26.04 21.23
CA ASN A 136 -12.61 24.62 20.86
C ASN A 136 -13.59 23.88 21.79
N PRO A 137 -14.72 23.37 21.27
CA PRO A 137 -15.78 22.82 22.13
C PRO A 137 -15.43 21.42 22.66
N TYR A 138 -14.38 20.76 22.15
CA TYR A 138 -14.08 19.37 22.46
C TYR A 138 -13.19 19.18 23.68
N GLY A 139 -12.51 20.23 24.14
CA GLY A 139 -11.58 20.15 25.28
C GLY A 139 -10.29 19.32 25.02
N VAL A 140 -10.12 18.85 23.78
CA VAL A 140 -8.95 18.11 23.31
C VAL A 140 -8.48 18.71 21.98
N LEU A 141 -7.20 18.51 21.64
CA LEU A 141 -6.72 18.82 20.31
C LEU A 141 -7.34 17.82 19.32
N PRO A 142 -8.16 18.26 18.33
CA PRO A 142 -8.88 17.34 17.44
C PRO A 142 -7.99 16.78 16.32
N PHE A 143 -6.74 16.45 16.64
CA PHE A 143 -5.73 15.92 15.73
C PHE A 143 -5.01 14.74 16.36
N VAL A 144 -4.71 13.74 15.51
CA VAL A 144 -3.82 12.65 15.87
C VAL A 144 -2.69 12.63 14.86
N PHE A 145 -1.48 12.64 15.37
CA PHE A 145 -0.27 12.61 14.57
C PHE A 145 0.10 11.15 14.31
N THR A 146 0.39 10.84 13.05
CA THR A 146 0.85 9.51 12.64
C THR A 146 2.25 9.62 12.06
N HIS A 147 3.15 8.76 12.50
CA HIS A 147 4.55 8.73 12.13
C HIS A 147 4.87 7.44 11.41
N ARG A 148 5.85 7.47 10.51
CA ARG A 148 6.30 6.30 9.74
C ARG A 148 6.90 5.23 10.65
N GLU A 149 7.60 5.66 11.70
CA GLU A 149 8.27 4.84 12.70
C GLU A 149 8.13 5.49 14.07
N ASP A 150 8.52 4.81 15.13
CA ASP A 150 8.44 5.35 16.49
C ASP A 150 9.35 6.58 16.65
N GLN A 151 8.90 7.54 17.45
CA GLN A 151 9.61 8.77 17.72
C GLN A 151 10.68 8.53 18.78
N ILE A 152 11.94 8.63 18.39
CA ILE A 152 13.07 8.45 19.33
C ILE A 152 13.70 9.80 19.71
N ASP A 153 14.07 10.59 18.71
CA ASP A 153 14.85 11.81 18.91
C ASP A 153 14.07 13.09 18.54
N GLU A 154 13.20 13.02 17.54
CA GLU A 154 12.48 14.17 16.99
C GLU A 154 10.99 13.86 16.79
N PHE A 155 10.16 14.90 16.93
CA PHE A 155 8.72 14.75 16.65
C PHE A 155 8.42 14.48 15.18
N LEU A 156 9.13 15.15 14.27
CA LEU A 156 8.93 14.96 12.82
C LEU A 156 9.87 13.87 12.32
N VAL A 157 9.30 12.74 11.94
CA VAL A 157 10.02 11.61 11.36
C VAL A 157 10.22 11.81 9.85
N GLN A 158 11.35 11.38 9.34
CA GLN A 158 11.67 11.46 7.91
C GLN A 158 10.82 10.50 7.08
N GLY A 159 10.30 10.97 5.94
CA GLY A 159 9.52 10.17 4.99
C GLY A 159 10.37 9.35 4.03
N ALA A 160 9.75 8.88 2.95
CA ALA A 160 10.35 8.05 1.91
C ALA A 160 11.15 8.89 0.89
N SER A 161 12.11 9.68 1.36
CA SER A 161 12.94 10.56 0.52
C SER A 161 13.78 9.79 -0.49
N ASP A 162 14.24 8.58 -0.15
CA ASP A 162 14.96 7.65 -1.01
C ASP A 162 14.13 7.25 -2.25
N ILE A 163 12.86 6.89 -2.04
CA ILE A 163 11.93 6.53 -3.12
C ILE A 163 11.65 7.73 -4.03
N VAL A 164 11.45 8.92 -3.45
CA VAL A 164 11.17 10.15 -4.21
C VAL A 164 12.38 10.55 -5.05
N SER A 165 13.56 10.64 -4.43
CA SER A 165 14.81 11.01 -5.12
C SER A 165 15.17 10.02 -6.23
N CYS A 166 14.99 8.71 -6.00
CA CYS A 166 15.22 7.72 -7.05
C CYS A 166 14.23 7.90 -8.21
N ASN A 167 12.95 8.16 -7.94
CA ASN A 167 11.96 8.41 -9.00
C ASN A 167 12.34 9.63 -9.85
N GLU A 168 12.82 10.71 -9.24
CA GLU A 168 13.28 11.89 -9.94
C GLU A 168 14.50 11.58 -10.81
N GLN A 169 15.51 10.90 -10.27
CA GLN A 169 16.71 10.51 -11.01
C GLN A 169 16.42 9.57 -12.16
N VAL A 170 15.53 8.61 -11.98
CA VAL A 170 15.09 7.72 -13.06
C VAL A 170 14.38 8.51 -14.17
N ASN A 171 13.53 9.48 -13.83
CA ASN A 171 12.86 10.32 -14.84
C ASN A 171 13.89 11.16 -15.65
N ILE A 172 14.91 11.71 -14.99
CA ILE A 172 16.01 12.42 -15.64
C ILE A 172 16.76 11.46 -16.56
N ALA A 173 17.22 10.32 -16.05
CA ALA A 173 17.97 9.33 -16.82
C ALA A 173 17.19 8.80 -18.04
N MET A 174 15.89 8.55 -17.90
CA MET A 174 15.02 8.16 -19.01
C MET A 174 14.88 9.26 -20.06
N THR A 175 14.81 10.52 -19.65
CA THR A 175 14.77 11.67 -20.56
C THR A 175 16.07 11.80 -21.34
N GLU A 176 17.22 11.72 -20.65
CA GLU A 176 18.56 11.77 -21.26
C GLU A 176 18.81 10.59 -22.21
N MET A 177 18.39 9.39 -21.82
CA MET A 177 18.46 8.21 -22.66
C MET A 177 17.66 8.38 -23.95
N GLN A 178 16.44 8.94 -23.89
CA GLN A 178 15.63 9.23 -25.09
C GLN A 178 16.28 10.26 -25.99
N LEU A 179 16.90 11.29 -25.42
CA LEU A 179 17.68 12.26 -26.17
C LEU A 179 18.88 11.59 -26.84
N GLY A 180 19.63 10.78 -26.12
CA GLY A 180 20.76 10.01 -26.64
C GLY A 180 20.36 9.07 -27.79
N LEU A 181 19.24 8.33 -27.61
CA LEU A 181 18.68 7.47 -28.66
C LEU A 181 18.35 8.27 -29.93
N ARG A 182 17.74 9.45 -29.77
CA ARG A 182 17.40 10.33 -30.89
C ARG A 182 18.66 10.77 -31.66
N PHE A 183 19.72 11.20 -30.95
CA PHE A 183 20.97 11.57 -31.57
C PHE A 183 21.67 10.38 -32.24
N ASN A 184 21.60 9.20 -31.62
CA ASN A 184 22.16 7.98 -32.23
C ASN A 184 21.41 7.55 -33.48
N MET A 185 20.08 7.75 -33.54
CA MET A 185 19.26 7.42 -34.73
C MET A 185 19.48 8.39 -35.89
N PHE A 186 19.80 9.64 -35.60
CA PHE A 186 20.02 10.70 -36.59
C PHE A 186 21.49 11.06 -36.72
N GLY A 187 22.40 10.11 -36.70
CA GLY A 187 23.82 10.32 -36.74
C GLY A 187 24.29 11.64 -37.42
N GLN A 188 25.35 12.23 -36.96
CA GLN A 188 25.82 13.52 -37.48
C GLN A 188 26.51 13.29 -38.82
N PRO A 189 25.96 13.78 -39.96
CA PRO A 189 26.64 13.73 -41.22
C PRO A 189 27.83 14.69 -41.21
N TRP A 190 28.93 14.25 -41.76
CA TRP A 190 30.09 15.11 -42.03
C TRP A 190 30.65 14.83 -43.40
N VAL A 191 31.21 15.85 -44.00
CA VAL A 191 31.78 15.82 -45.35
C VAL A 191 33.19 16.34 -45.31
N ASN A 192 34.07 15.67 -45.97
CA ASN A 192 35.46 16.10 -46.17
C ASN A 192 35.73 16.35 -47.66
N GLY A 193 36.55 17.34 -47.98
CA GLY A 193 36.98 17.60 -49.37
C GLY A 193 36.04 18.52 -50.17
N ILE A 194 35.14 19.27 -49.54
CA ILE A 194 34.31 20.28 -50.22
C ILE A 194 35.17 21.55 -50.49
N ASN A 195 35.13 22.05 -51.71
CA ASN A 195 35.75 23.34 -52.05
C ASN A 195 35.11 24.49 -51.27
N ALA A 196 35.94 25.45 -50.82
CA ALA A 196 35.55 26.56 -49.94
C ALA A 196 34.39 27.45 -50.47
N ASP A 197 34.06 27.37 -51.76
CA ASP A 197 32.97 28.13 -52.37
C ASP A 197 31.55 27.51 -52.15
N GLN A 198 31.46 26.29 -51.63
CA GLN A 198 30.19 25.65 -51.27
C GLN A 198 29.92 25.77 -49.78
N THR A 199 29.49 26.93 -49.34
CA THR A 199 29.32 27.27 -47.92
C THR A 199 28.15 26.61 -47.20
N MET A 200 27.31 25.83 -47.86
CA MET A 200 26.22 25.07 -47.22
C MET A 200 25.93 23.76 -47.94
N ALA A 201 26.48 22.68 -47.45
CA ALA A 201 26.00 21.36 -47.80
C ALA A 201 24.65 21.10 -47.03
N ARG A 202 23.51 21.09 -47.76
CA ARG A 202 22.25 20.64 -47.20
C ARG A 202 22.22 19.12 -47.27
N ALA A 203 22.31 18.45 -46.15
CA ALA A 203 22.15 17.01 -46.05
C ALA A 203 20.70 16.68 -45.67
N GLY A 204 19.95 16.14 -46.62
CA GLY A 204 18.59 15.65 -46.42
C GLY A 204 18.37 14.35 -47.19
N SER A 205 17.38 13.56 -46.82
CA SER A 205 17.06 12.29 -47.48
C SER A 205 16.69 12.43 -48.97
N ASN A 206 16.45 13.64 -49.45
CA ASN A 206 16.06 13.97 -50.82
C ASN A 206 17.06 14.89 -51.54
N GLU A 207 18.25 15.15 -50.97
CA GLU A 207 19.28 16.01 -51.57
C GLU A 207 20.49 15.17 -51.95
N ILE A 208 20.97 15.36 -53.20
CA ILE A 208 22.18 14.73 -53.71
C ILE A 208 23.35 15.67 -53.40
N LEU A 209 24.32 15.19 -52.62
CA LEU A 209 25.55 15.90 -52.36
C LEU A 209 26.54 15.58 -53.46
N ASP A 210 26.94 16.61 -54.24
CA ASP A 210 28.10 16.52 -55.14
C ASP A 210 29.38 16.76 -54.35
N MET A 211 30.20 15.73 -54.21
CA MET A 211 31.41 15.76 -53.36
C MET A 211 32.71 15.91 -54.11
N GLY A 212 32.69 16.04 -55.44
CA GLY A 212 33.86 16.08 -56.23
C GLY A 212 34.73 14.81 -56.21
N GLU A 213 35.85 14.78 -56.92
CA GLU A 213 36.67 13.55 -57.09
C GLU A 213 37.37 13.04 -55.82
N GLU A 214 37.65 13.91 -54.83
CA GLU A 214 38.30 13.54 -53.56
C GLU A 214 37.40 13.70 -52.31
N GLY A 215 36.14 13.98 -52.50
CA GLY A 215 35.19 14.18 -51.41
C GLY A 215 34.74 12.88 -50.74
N SER A 216 34.58 12.88 -49.44
CA SER A 216 33.96 11.75 -48.70
C SER A 216 32.84 12.23 -47.79
N TYR A 217 31.74 11.48 -47.82
CA TYR A 217 30.59 11.66 -46.92
C TYR A 217 30.56 10.51 -45.93
N ASN A 218 30.45 10.86 -44.65
CA ASN A 218 30.27 9.88 -43.60
C ASN A 218 29.21 10.36 -42.60
N VAL A 219 28.61 9.43 -41.92
CA VAL A 219 27.68 9.68 -40.82
C VAL A 219 28.28 9.08 -39.56
N THR A 220 28.61 9.94 -38.63
CA THR A 220 29.05 9.47 -37.29
C THR A 220 27.90 9.47 -36.35
N SER A 221 27.62 8.29 -35.77
CA SER A 221 26.66 8.16 -34.70
C SER A 221 27.43 8.10 -33.38
N PRO A 222 27.08 8.91 -32.38
CA PRO A 222 27.65 8.76 -31.05
C PRO A 222 27.37 7.34 -30.56
N ALA A 223 28.41 6.58 -30.23
CA ALA A 223 28.27 5.21 -29.73
C ALA A 223 27.86 5.23 -28.24
N GLY A 224 26.65 5.66 -27.96
CA GLY A 224 26.12 5.62 -26.59
C GLY A 224 25.73 4.19 -26.19
N ASP A 225 26.15 3.76 -25.02
CA ASP A 225 25.73 2.47 -24.43
C ASP A 225 24.31 2.57 -23.86
N VAL A 226 23.31 2.33 -24.71
CA VAL A 226 21.90 2.34 -24.32
C VAL A 226 21.57 1.19 -23.35
N THR A 227 22.23 0.03 -23.53
CA THR A 227 22.01 -1.14 -22.67
C THR A 227 22.53 -0.85 -21.27
N GLY A 228 23.73 -0.32 -21.13
CA GLY A 228 24.27 0.09 -19.83
C GLY A 228 23.43 1.17 -19.14
N ALA A 229 22.85 2.10 -19.92
CA ALA A 229 21.92 3.09 -19.34
C ALA A 229 20.64 2.44 -18.78
N ILE A 230 20.05 1.48 -19.49
CA ILE A 230 18.89 0.72 -19.02
C ILE A 230 19.24 -0.09 -17.78
N ASP A 231 20.38 -0.76 -17.77
CA ASP A 231 20.82 -1.57 -16.63
C ASP A 231 21.10 -0.71 -15.40
N ASN A 232 21.66 0.49 -15.57
CA ASN A 232 21.82 1.44 -14.47
C ASN A 232 20.47 1.90 -13.89
N ILE A 233 19.48 2.20 -14.72
CA ILE A 233 18.13 2.55 -14.26
C ILE A 233 17.50 1.39 -13.50
N ARG A 234 17.62 0.16 -14.01
CA ARG A 234 17.14 -1.06 -13.33
C ARG A 234 17.79 -1.22 -11.97
N PHE A 235 19.12 -1.10 -11.92
CA PHE A 235 19.87 -1.21 -10.67
C PHE A 235 19.44 -0.19 -9.61
N GLN A 236 19.22 1.07 -9.98
CA GLN A 236 18.73 2.10 -9.06
C GLN A 236 17.35 1.74 -8.48
N ILE A 237 16.42 1.28 -9.32
CA ILE A 237 15.09 0.87 -8.89
C ILE A 237 15.16 -0.36 -7.96
N GLU A 238 16.00 -1.34 -8.29
CA GLU A 238 16.20 -2.55 -7.49
C GLU A 238 16.81 -2.23 -6.13
N LEU A 239 17.78 -1.33 -6.07
CA LEU A 239 18.42 -0.91 -4.83
C LEU A 239 17.41 -0.27 -3.86
N VAL A 240 16.59 0.66 -4.37
CA VAL A 240 15.55 1.30 -3.54
C VAL A 240 14.45 0.31 -3.17
N ALA A 241 14.10 -0.60 -4.06
CA ALA A 241 13.16 -1.66 -3.74
C ALA A 241 13.68 -2.55 -2.62
N LEU A 242 14.96 -2.96 -2.68
CA LEU A 242 15.61 -3.77 -1.66
C LEU A 242 15.63 -3.06 -0.29
N ASN A 243 15.96 -1.76 -0.26
CA ASN A 243 15.96 -0.95 0.96
C ASN A 243 14.58 -0.86 1.62
N ASN A 244 13.50 -1.06 0.86
CA ASN A 244 12.12 -1.04 1.34
C ASN A 244 11.50 -2.45 1.36
N HIS A 245 12.31 -3.50 1.42
CA HIS A 245 11.90 -4.91 1.48
C HIS A 245 10.92 -5.30 0.36
N LEU A 246 11.05 -4.62 -0.80
CA LEU A 246 10.27 -4.89 -1.99
C LEU A 246 11.10 -5.67 -3.02
N TRP A 247 10.46 -6.56 -3.72
CA TRP A 247 11.08 -7.29 -4.82
C TRP A 247 10.49 -6.84 -6.16
N VAL A 248 11.37 -6.49 -7.11
CA VAL A 248 11.00 -6.09 -8.47
C VAL A 248 11.26 -7.25 -9.41
N GLN A 249 10.24 -7.68 -10.14
CA GLN A 249 10.36 -8.67 -11.19
C GLN A 249 10.30 -8.01 -12.55
N TRP A 250 11.35 -8.16 -13.35
CA TRP A 250 11.39 -7.75 -14.74
C TRP A 250 10.82 -8.88 -15.60
N SER A 251 9.91 -8.55 -16.54
CA SER A 251 9.13 -9.55 -17.31
C SER A 251 9.94 -10.35 -18.34
N GLU A 252 11.20 -10.04 -18.56
CA GLU A 252 12.03 -10.66 -19.60
C GLU A 252 12.60 -12.03 -19.23
N GLN A 253 12.55 -12.41 -17.97
CA GLN A 253 12.95 -13.74 -17.57
C GLN A 253 11.74 -14.65 -17.65
N GLY A 254 11.66 -15.43 -18.73
CA GLY A 254 10.71 -16.56 -18.87
C GLY A 254 10.97 -17.65 -17.83
N GLY A 255 11.01 -17.26 -16.56
CA GLY A 255 11.14 -18.14 -15.42
C GLY A 255 9.80 -18.73 -15.01
N GLU A 256 9.84 -19.93 -14.48
CA GLU A 256 8.70 -20.56 -13.83
C GLU A 256 8.07 -19.62 -12.81
N VAL A 257 6.75 -19.58 -12.75
CA VAL A 257 6.01 -18.83 -11.72
C VAL A 257 6.53 -19.28 -10.35
N PRO A 258 7.06 -18.40 -9.50
CA PRO A 258 7.60 -18.79 -8.22
C PRO A 258 6.56 -19.56 -7.41
N SER A 259 6.96 -20.65 -6.76
CA SER A 259 6.06 -21.40 -5.88
C SER A 259 5.56 -20.50 -4.74
N GLY A 260 4.39 -20.82 -4.17
CA GLY A 260 3.85 -20.09 -3.02
C GLY A 260 4.85 -19.98 -1.87
N ILE A 261 5.64 -21.04 -1.62
CA ILE A 261 6.70 -21.08 -0.62
C ILE A 261 7.83 -20.09 -0.97
N SER A 262 8.26 -20.03 -2.23
CA SER A 262 9.29 -19.08 -2.68
C SER A 262 8.84 -17.63 -2.53
N LEU A 263 7.55 -17.36 -2.79
CA LEU A 263 6.96 -16.03 -2.56
C LEU A 263 6.88 -15.70 -1.06
N MET A 264 6.55 -16.67 -0.22
CA MET A 264 6.53 -16.50 1.24
C MET A 264 7.91 -16.17 1.80
N ILE A 265 8.96 -16.87 1.36
CA ILE A 265 10.34 -16.62 1.81
C ILE A 265 10.78 -15.21 1.41
N LYS A 266 10.50 -14.79 0.19
CA LYS A 266 10.81 -13.42 -0.29
C LYS A 266 10.02 -12.31 0.41
N ASP A 267 8.96 -12.66 1.10
CA ASP A 267 8.06 -11.72 1.78
C ASP A 267 8.22 -11.74 3.31
N ILE A 268 9.18 -12.52 3.84
CA ILE A 268 9.40 -12.65 5.30
C ILE A 268 9.77 -11.30 5.92
N GLU A 269 10.80 -10.62 5.39
CA GLU A 269 11.26 -9.32 5.90
C GLU A 269 10.12 -8.30 5.91
N ARG A 270 9.34 -8.28 4.85
CA ARG A 270 8.19 -7.39 4.74
C ARG A 270 7.03 -7.75 5.68
N LYS A 271 6.96 -8.98 6.16
CA LYS A 271 6.03 -9.38 7.21
C LYS A 271 6.48 -8.92 8.58
N GLU A 272 7.78 -8.95 8.83
CA GLU A 272 8.37 -8.44 10.07
C GLU A 272 8.05 -6.94 10.19
N ASP A 273 8.32 -6.14 9.17
CA ASP A 273 7.92 -4.72 9.11
C ASP A 273 6.41 -4.53 9.36
N TYR A 274 5.57 -5.40 8.79
CA TYR A 274 4.13 -5.29 8.98
C TYR A 274 3.70 -5.53 10.43
N PHE A 275 4.36 -6.44 11.17
CA PHE A 275 4.06 -6.68 12.57
C PHE A 275 4.50 -5.52 13.47
N ASP A 276 5.64 -4.91 13.19
CA ASP A 276 6.10 -3.70 13.88
C ASP A 276 5.14 -2.54 13.63
N ASP A 277 4.75 -2.35 12.39
CA ASP A 277 3.77 -1.34 12.00
C ASP A 277 2.40 -1.51 12.68
N ILE A 278 1.89 -2.73 12.79
CA ILE A 278 0.61 -3.01 13.46
C ILE A 278 0.63 -2.48 14.90
N ALA A 279 1.73 -2.68 15.63
CA ALA A 279 1.85 -2.21 17.01
C ALA A 279 1.67 -0.69 17.08
N LEU A 280 2.36 0.04 16.20
CA LEU A 280 2.30 1.49 16.12
C LEU A 280 0.91 2.00 15.69
N TRP A 281 0.32 1.38 14.67
CA TRP A 281 -1.00 1.78 14.18
C TRP A 281 -2.13 1.45 15.16
N ARG A 282 -1.97 0.45 16.03
CA ARG A 282 -2.89 0.22 17.15
C ARG A 282 -2.90 1.38 18.14
N LEU A 283 -1.73 1.97 18.43
CA LEU A 283 -1.63 3.17 19.29
C LEU A 283 -2.35 4.36 18.61
N TYR A 284 -2.10 4.61 17.33
CA TYR A 284 -2.79 5.69 16.61
C TYR A 284 -4.30 5.51 16.55
N GLU A 285 -4.81 4.29 16.39
CA GLU A 285 -6.24 4.02 16.43
C GLU A 285 -6.83 4.27 17.85
N GLN A 286 -6.08 3.97 18.91
CA GLN A 286 -6.49 4.30 20.27
C GLN A 286 -6.54 5.81 20.50
N ASP A 287 -5.57 6.55 19.99
CA ASP A 287 -5.55 8.01 20.12
C ASP A 287 -6.64 8.67 19.27
N LEU A 288 -6.89 8.17 18.06
CA LEU A 288 -8.05 8.57 17.25
C LEU A 288 -9.35 8.34 18.02
N TYR A 289 -9.50 7.17 18.67
CA TYR A 289 -10.69 6.86 19.42
C TYR A 289 -10.89 7.78 20.63
N LYS A 290 -9.83 8.19 21.33
CA LYS A 290 -9.92 9.19 22.42
C LYS A 290 -10.46 10.52 21.91
N VAL A 291 -9.98 10.99 20.78
CA VAL A 291 -10.45 12.23 20.14
C VAL A 291 -11.91 12.07 19.66
N GLU A 292 -12.23 10.97 18.99
CA GLU A 292 -13.59 10.65 18.55
C GLU A 292 -14.56 10.63 19.71
N ARG A 293 -14.20 10.02 20.84
CA ARG A 293 -15.03 9.96 22.04
C ARG A 293 -15.33 11.36 22.58
N ALA A 294 -14.33 12.23 22.68
CA ALA A 294 -14.54 13.61 23.14
C ALA A 294 -15.47 14.39 22.19
N ILE A 295 -15.31 14.21 20.88
CA ILE A 295 -16.19 14.82 19.87
C ILE A 295 -17.62 14.24 19.95
N ALA A 296 -17.75 12.92 20.15
CA ALA A 296 -19.05 12.26 20.31
C ALA A 296 -19.79 12.77 21.55
N GLU A 297 -19.11 12.89 22.67
CA GLU A 297 -19.67 13.40 23.94
C GLU A 297 -20.21 14.82 23.77
N TYR A 298 -19.46 15.69 23.10
CA TYR A 298 -19.94 17.03 22.77
C TYR A 298 -21.23 17.00 21.93
N ASN A 299 -21.38 16.02 21.04
CA ASN A 299 -22.57 15.85 20.21
C ASN A 299 -23.66 15.00 20.89
N GLY A 300 -23.55 14.73 22.20
CA GLY A 300 -24.56 13.99 23.00
C GLY A 300 -24.54 12.49 22.80
N ILE A 301 -23.48 11.93 22.20
CA ILE A 301 -23.31 10.48 22.00
C ILE A 301 -22.28 9.95 23.00
N SER A 302 -22.70 9.03 23.86
CA SER A 302 -21.80 8.38 24.83
C SER A 302 -21.22 7.11 24.22
N LEU A 303 -19.91 7.05 24.08
CA LEU A 303 -19.15 5.88 23.64
C LEU A 303 -18.38 5.26 24.84
N SER A 304 -18.28 3.93 24.87
CA SER A 304 -17.54 3.20 25.91
C SER A 304 -16.05 3.58 25.90
N GLU A 305 -15.40 3.49 27.05
CA GLU A 305 -13.95 3.65 27.16
C GLU A 305 -13.16 2.44 26.63
N ASP A 306 -13.80 1.26 26.66
CA ASP A 306 -13.19 0.01 26.21
C ASP A 306 -13.15 -0.03 24.69
N PHE A 307 -11.95 0.05 24.12
CA PHE A 307 -11.70 0.06 22.68
C PHE A 307 -10.65 -0.99 22.31
N GLY A 308 -10.98 -1.81 21.35
CA GLY A 308 -10.07 -2.76 20.73
C GLY A 308 -10.06 -2.62 19.23
N VAL A 309 -8.88 -2.74 18.63
CA VAL A 309 -8.69 -2.76 17.18
C VAL A 309 -7.84 -3.94 16.76
N ASP A 310 -8.23 -4.57 15.68
CA ASP A 310 -7.48 -5.62 15.02
C ASP A 310 -7.46 -5.39 13.50
N PHE A 311 -6.30 -5.60 12.88
CA PHE A 311 -6.14 -5.43 11.45
C PHE A 311 -6.26 -6.77 10.74
N ILE A 312 -6.98 -6.79 9.62
CA ILE A 312 -7.22 -8.01 8.86
C ILE A 312 -5.97 -8.31 8.03
N GLU A 313 -5.30 -9.42 8.35
CA GLU A 313 -4.12 -9.85 7.61
C GLU A 313 -4.47 -10.34 6.20
N VAL A 314 -3.59 -10.03 5.25
CA VAL A 314 -3.66 -10.59 3.91
C VAL A 314 -3.12 -12.02 3.95
N GLU A 315 -4.02 -13.00 3.84
CA GLU A 315 -3.59 -14.39 3.67
C GLU A 315 -2.99 -14.61 2.27
N TYR A 316 -1.83 -15.29 2.23
CA TYR A 316 -1.27 -15.71 0.94
C TYR A 316 -2.12 -16.83 0.34
N PRO A 317 -2.30 -16.82 -0.99
CA PRO A 317 -2.96 -17.92 -1.65
C PRO A 317 -2.14 -19.20 -1.39
N LYS A 318 -2.74 -20.13 -0.68
CA LYS A 318 -2.19 -21.47 -0.48
C LYS A 318 -2.36 -22.24 -1.78
N THR A 319 -1.43 -23.14 -2.07
CA THR A 319 -1.68 -24.09 -3.15
C THR A 319 -2.88 -24.96 -2.78
N VAL A 320 -3.57 -25.48 -3.78
CA VAL A 320 -4.73 -26.37 -3.53
C VAL A 320 -4.33 -27.54 -2.64
N GLN A 321 -3.10 -28.07 -2.80
CA GLN A 321 -2.56 -29.15 -1.98
C GLN A 321 -2.34 -28.70 -0.53
N ASP A 322 -1.72 -27.54 -0.29
CA ASP A 322 -1.52 -27.01 1.07
C ASP A 322 -2.84 -26.74 1.77
N GLN A 323 -3.85 -26.27 1.01
CA GLN A 323 -5.17 -26.04 1.56
C GLN A 323 -5.86 -27.35 1.96
N ILE A 324 -5.78 -28.39 1.11
CA ILE A 324 -6.34 -29.72 1.41
C ILE A 324 -5.65 -30.30 2.65
N LEU A 325 -4.32 -30.27 2.72
CA LEU A 325 -3.57 -30.79 3.88
C LEU A 325 -3.94 -30.06 5.18
N LYS A 326 -4.10 -28.75 5.11
CA LYS A 326 -4.53 -27.96 6.27
C LYS A 326 -5.95 -28.33 6.70
N ASP A 327 -6.87 -28.41 5.74
CA ASP A 327 -8.28 -28.73 6.02
C ASP A 327 -8.43 -30.16 6.58
N GLU A 328 -7.65 -31.12 6.08
CA GLU A 328 -7.57 -32.48 6.64
C GLU A 328 -7.05 -32.46 8.07
N PHE A 329 -5.99 -31.71 8.35
CA PHE A 329 -5.46 -31.54 9.70
C PHE A 329 -6.49 -30.92 10.64
N ASP A 330 -7.11 -29.81 10.23
CA ASP A 330 -8.09 -29.08 11.03
C ASP A 330 -9.35 -29.93 11.30
N LEU A 331 -9.83 -30.70 10.33
CA LEU A 331 -10.91 -31.65 10.49
C LEU A 331 -10.53 -32.79 11.46
N LYS A 332 -9.35 -33.38 11.30
CA LYS A 332 -8.84 -34.46 12.13
C LYS A 332 -8.72 -34.06 13.61
N HIS A 333 -8.36 -32.81 13.86
CA HIS A 333 -8.20 -32.26 15.21
C HIS A 333 -9.44 -31.51 15.71
N HIS A 334 -10.57 -31.58 14.99
CA HIS A 334 -11.84 -30.93 15.34
C HIS A 334 -11.75 -29.41 15.48
N LEU A 335 -10.79 -28.75 14.80
CA LEU A 335 -10.63 -27.30 14.81
C LEU A 335 -11.62 -26.60 13.88
N ILE A 336 -12.07 -27.29 12.83
CA ILE A 336 -13.05 -26.80 11.87
C ILE A 336 -14.07 -27.91 11.55
N THR A 337 -15.22 -27.56 11.02
CA THR A 337 -16.24 -28.50 10.54
C THR A 337 -16.32 -28.52 9.02
N GLU A 338 -16.75 -29.65 8.43
CA GLU A 338 -17.02 -29.77 6.99
C GLU A 338 -17.94 -28.64 6.49
N ALA A 339 -18.96 -28.28 7.28
CA ALA A 339 -19.88 -27.19 6.95
C ALA A 339 -19.21 -25.82 6.87
N LYS A 340 -18.21 -25.54 7.73
CA LYS A 340 -17.45 -24.29 7.67
C LYS A 340 -16.52 -24.26 6.46
N ILE A 341 -15.93 -25.39 6.08
CA ILE A 341 -15.11 -25.50 4.88
C ILE A 341 -15.98 -25.23 3.65
N MET A 342 -17.14 -25.87 3.55
CA MET A 342 -18.07 -25.69 2.44
C MET A 342 -18.60 -24.26 2.33
N ALA A 343 -18.93 -23.62 3.46
CA ALA A 343 -19.36 -22.21 3.50
C ALA A 343 -18.21 -21.23 3.13
N ARG A 344 -16.94 -21.59 3.40
CA ARG A 344 -15.77 -20.82 2.96
C ARG A 344 -15.58 -20.85 1.45
N GLU A 345 -15.76 -22.02 0.84
CA GLU A 345 -15.66 -22.21 -0.61
C GLU A 345 -16.85 -21.60 -1.36
N ASN A 346 -18.03 -21.62 -0.76
CA ASN A 346 -19.26 -21.09 -1.34
C ASN A 346 -19.79 -19.93 -0.46
N LYS A 347 -19.36 -18.71 -0.79
CA LYS A 347 -19.68 -17.48 -0.04
C LYS A 347 -21.18 -17.17 0.06
N ASP A 348 -21.99 -17.78 -0.77
CA ASP A 348 -23.45 -17.60 -0.79
C ASP A 348 -24.19 -18.51 0.21
N LEU A 349 -23.47 -19.46 0.83
CA LEU A 349 -24.05 -20.40 1.78
C LEU A 349 -23.74 -20.00 3.23
N THR A 350 -24.78 -20.00 4.07
CA THR A 350 -24.55 -19.97 5.53
C THR A 350 -24.03 -21.33 6.01
N VAL A 351 -23.38 -21.38 7.18
CA VAL A 351 -22.89 -22.64 7.75
C VAL A 351 -24.01 -23.66 7.94
N GLU A 352 -25.23 -23.21 8.29
CA GLU A 352 -26.41 -24.08 8.45
C GLU A 352 -26.89 -24.64 7.11
N GLN A 353 -26.86 -23.84 6.06
CA GLN A 353 -27.19 -24.28 4.69
C GLN A 353 -26.14 -25.26 4.16
N ALA A 354 -24.85 -24.96 4.39
CA ALA A 354 -23.76 -25.86 4.04
C ALA A 354 -23.88 -27.22 4.74
N GLN A 355 -24.29 -27.26 6.02
CA GLN A 355 -24.52 -28.52 6.73
C GLN A 355 -25.64 -29.35 6.07
N LYS A 356 -26.74 -28.73 5.65
CA LYS A 356 -27.81 -29.44 4.97
C LYS A 356 -27.36 -30.07 3.63
N VAL A 357 -26.57 -29.32 2.86
CA VAL A 357 -26.03 -29.83 1.59
C VAL A 357 -25.07 -31.01 1.83
N ILE A 358 -24.24 -30.96 2.90
CA ILE A 358 -23.38 -32.07 3.27
C ILE A 358 -24.19 -33.31 3.67
N ASP A 359 -25.24 -33.13 4.47
CA ASP A 359 -26.09 -34.24 4.89
C ASP A 359 -26.86 -34.88 3.70
N GLU A 360 -27.30 -34.07 2.74
CA GLU A 360 -27.88 -34.55 1.49
C GLU A 360 -26.86 -35.32 0.64
N ASN A 361 -25.63 -34.80 0.48
CA ASN A 361 -24.56 -35.47 -0.25
C ASN A 361 -24.15 -36.79 0.39
N LYS A 362 -24.08 -36.87 1.74
CA LYS A 362 -23.80 -38.12 2.46
C LYS A 362 -24.87 -39.18 2.17
N LYS A 363 -26.15 -38.81 2.22
CA LYS A 363 -27.27 -39.73 1.87
C LYS A 363 -27.18 -40.26 0.44
N VAL A 364 -26.88 -39.40 -0.54
CA VAL A 364 -26.74 -39.79 -1.93
C VAL A 364 -25.54 -40.75 -2.13
N ASN A 365 -24.42 -40.48 -1.45
CA ASN A 365 -23.22 -41.30 -1.55
C ASN A 365 -23.38 -42.65 -0.84
N GLU A 366 -24.08 -42.73 0.30
CA GLU A 366 -24.38 -44.00 0.99
C GLU A 366 -25.21 -44.96 0.11
N VAL A 367 -26.10 -44.43 -0.72
CA VAL A 367 -26.90 -45.25 -1.66
C VAL A 367 -26.07 -45.84 -2.79
N ASN A 368 -24.95 -45.22 -3.11
CA ASN A 368 -24.10 -45.64 -4.27
C ASN A 368 -22.86 -46.46 -3.88
N ILE A 369 -22.64 -46.80 -2.60
CA ILE A 369 -21.53 -47.67 -2.22
C ILE A 369 -21.93 -49.12 -2.52
N PRO A 370 -21.25 -49.83 -3.46
CA PRO A 370 -21.50 -51.24 -3.68
C PRO A 370 -21.13 -51.99 -2.38
N PRO A 371 -21.90 -53.04 -1.99
CA PRO A 371 -21.59 -53.82 -0.80
C PRO A 371 -20.15 -54.36 -0.89
N PRO A 372 -19.42 -54.37 0.23
CA PRO A 372 -18.05 -54.86 0.23
C PRO A 372 -17.99 -56.28 -0.33
N PRO A 373 -16.97 -56.63 -1.14
CA PRO A 373 -16.85 -57.95 -1.71
C PRO A 373 -16.87 -58.99 -0.58
N VAL A 374 -17.77 -59.98 -0.71
CA VAL A 374 -17.81 -61.10 0.23
C VAL A 374 -16.46 -61.84 0.11
N ILE A 375 -15.58 -61.63 1.05
CA ILE A 375 -14.36 -62.42 1.15
C ILE A 375 -14.78 -63.82 1.64
N ASN A 376 -14.92 -64.78 0.69
CA ASN A 376 -15.06 -66.16 1.03
C ASN A 376 -13.80 -66.57 1.83
N GLN A 377 -13.95 -66.78 3.12
CA GLN A 377 -12.88 -67.36 3.93
C GLN A 377 -12.50 -68.72 3.34
N PRO A 378 -11.23 -68.98 3.13
CA PRO A 378 -10.81 -70.33 2.71
C PRO A 378 -11.24 -71.35 3.77
N PRO A 379 -11.62 -72.58 3.37
CA PRO A 379 -12.04 -73.59 4.31
C PRO A 379 -10.95 -73.86 5.33
N ILE A 380 -11.33 -73.87 6.60
CA ILE A 380 -10.47 -74.24 7.73
C ILE A 380 -10.03 -75.69 7.45
N LEU A 381 -8.74 -75.93 7.16
CA LEU A 381 -8.14 -77.28 7.10
C LEU A 381 -8.13 -77.83 8.53
N GLU A 382 -8.99 -78.83 8.80
CA GLU A 382 -8.91 -79.60 10.02
C GLU A 382 -7.49 -80.25 10.13
N GLU A 383 -6.80 -79.87 11.18
CA GLU A 383 -5.57 -80.56 11.57
C GLU A 383 -5.87 -82.04 11.87
N GLN A 384 -5.28 -82.98 11.07
CA GLN A 384 -5.25 -84.40 11.42
C GLN A 384 -4.34 -84.59 12.61
N PRO A 385 -4.73 -85.46 13.59
CA PRO A 385 -3.88 -85.77 14.74
C PRO A 385 -2.64 -86.56 14.30
N ALA A 386 -1.49 -86.07 14.67
CA ALA A 386 -0.21 -86.80 14.46
C ALA A 386 -0.27 -88.11 15.26
N ASN A 387 -0.32 -89.23 14.54
CA ASN A 387 -0.05 -90.56 15.10
C ASN A 387 1.47 -90.70 15.28
N GLY A 388 1.89 -91.00 16.56
CA GLY A 388 3.23 -91.28 16.93
C GLY A 388 3.78 -92.62 16.35
N VAL A 389 5.02 -92.65 16.13
CA VAL A 389 5.99 -93.69 16.58
C VAL A 389 7.35 -93.00 16.68
#